data_ff64e4f5e23bb76e0bae388d8755a034
#
_entry.id   ff64e4f5e23bb76e0bae388d8755a034
#
_cell.length_a   1.000
_cell.length_b   1.000
_cell.length_c   1.000
_cell.angle_alpha   90.00
_cell.angle_beta   90.00
_cell.angle_gamma   90.00
#
_symmetry.space_group_name_H-M   'P 1'
#
loop_
_entity.id
_entity.type
_entity.pdbx_description
1 polymer ?
#
loop_
_entity_poly.entity_id
_entity_poly.type
_entity_poly.pdbx_seq_one_letter_code
_entity_poly.pdbx_strand_id
1 'polypeptide(L)'
;MEQGKEQPRIYPDVVTFGESMALLMPDSGKGIEYSPQLTTSFGGAESNVAIGLARLGHRVGWFGRLGKDPFGRMVLKKIRGEGVDVSRAVLAPEAPTGLMLREAVSGKASVYYYRKNSAMSLMKPGDLAEDYIAGAKILHVTGITCALSESCKEAVMAAVRTAKRHGVKVCFDPNLRLKLWGIGEARETLLALAEEVDYFLPGLDELQLLYETEDFDEIVGKLSKLRAVTVLKGGDNETFLIEDGRVSSVPFVKAERVVDTVGAGDGFCAGFLSGILQGKSHLEAVELGSLLGSLLVQAPGDWEGLPTREEVDAVLQGSRHIER
;
A
#
# COMPACT_ATOMS: atom_id res chain seq x y z
N MET A 1 4.49 0.74 48.37
CA MET A 1 3.78 1.00 47.12
C MET A 1 4.84 1.14 46.05
N GLU A 2 5.15 0.04 45.34
CA GLU A 2 6.06 0.07 44.19
C GLU A 2 5.35 0.78 43.05
N GLN A 3 5.90 1.91 42.62
CA GLN A 3 5.52 2.54 41.36
C GLN A 3 5.89 1.58 40.27
N GLY A 4 4.92 0.90 39.66
CA GLY A 4 5.12 0.09 38.47
C GLY A 4 5.78 0.99 37.40
N LYS A 5 7.03 0.69 37.08
CA LYS A 5 7.72 1.29 35.91
C LYS A 5 6.90 0.88 34.69
N GLU A 6 6.13 1.80 34.11
CA GLU A 6 5.55 1.59 32.78
C GLU A 6 6.69 1.21 31.84
N GLN A 7 6.59 0.02 31.24
CA GLN A 7 7.53 -0.38 30.20
C GLN A 7 7.39 0.64 29.05
N PRO A 8 8.51 1.10 28.49
CA PRO A 8 8.44 2.05 27.39
C PRO A 8 7.60 1.45 26.25
N ARG A 9 6.56 2.15 25.83
CA ARG A 9 5.74 1.74 24.69
C ARG A 9 6.64 1.68 23.46
N ILE A 10 6.76 0.51 22.86
CA ILE A 10 7.48 0.32 21.60
C ILE A 10 6.50 0.62 20.48
N TYR A 11 6.72 1.73 19.79
CA TYR A 11 5.92 2.10 18.62
C TYR A 11 6.47 1.44 17.35
N PRO A 12 5.62 1.22 16.32
CA PRO A 12 6.08 0.73 15.03
C PRO A 12 6.94 1.78 14.29
N ASP A 13 7.79 1.31 13.38
CA ASP A 13 8.55 2.19 12.50
C ASP A 13 7.62 2.82 11.43
N VAL A 14 6.69 2.02 10.91
CA VAL A 14 5.67 2.47 9.97
C VAL A 14 4.28 2.12 10.48
N VAL A 15 3.37 3.07 10.38
CA VAL A 15 1.93 2.87 10.59
C VAL A 15 1.20 3.11 9.28
N THR A 16 0.26 2.22 8.97
CA THR A 16 -0.63 2.38 7.81
C THR A 16 -2.05 1.96 8.18
N PHE A 17 -3.05 2.47 7.46
CA PHE A 17 -4.44 2.11 7.69
C PHE A 17 -5.25 2.20 6.41
N GLY A 18 -6.20 1.28 6.27
CA GLY A 18 -7.04 1.21 5.10
C GLY A 18 -7.84 -0.07 5.03
N GLU A 19 -8.51 -0.29 3.90
CA GLU A 19 -9.36 -1.45 3.71
C GLU A 19 -8.58 -2.67 3.27
N SER A 20 -8.76 -3.76 4.03
CA SER A 20 -8.39 -5.11 3.61
C SER A 20 -9.66 -5.92 3.39
N MET A 21 -9.79 -6.50 2.19
CA MET A 21 -10.96 -7.25 1.75
C MET A 21 -10.65 -8.74 1.71
N ALA A 22 -11.63 -9.58 2.03
CA ALA A 22 -11.53 -10.99 1.68
C ALA A 22 -11.50 -11.14 0.15
N LEU A 23 -10.64 -12.02 -0.34
CA LEU A 23 -10.49 -12.34 -1.75
C LEU A 23 -10.93 -13.78 -1.98
N LEU A 24 -11.83 -13.98 -2.94
CA LEU A 24 -12.27 -15.29 -3.39
C LEU A 24 -11.89 -15.47 -4.86
N MET A 25 -11.26 -16.60 -5.16
CA MET A 25 -10.80 -16.95 -6.51
C MET A 25 -11.24 -18.36 -6.86
N PRO A 26 -11.73 -18.62 -8.09
CA PRO A 26 -12.03 -19.99 -8.54
C PRO A 26 -10.75 -20.77 -8.74
N ASP A 27 -10.76 -22.04 -8.37
CA ASP A 27 -9.63 -22.96 -8.57
C ASP A 27 -9.44 -23.38 -10.03
N SER A 28 -10.41 -23.07 -10.88
CA SER A 28 -10.40 -23.43 -12.29
C SER A 28 -10.50 -22.22 -13.19
N GLY A 29 -9.86 -22.23 -14.36
CA GLY A 29 -9.96 -21.18 -15.38
C GLY A 29 -11.34 -21.09 -16.07
N LYS A 30 -12.40 -21.71 -15.51
CA LYS A 30 -13.76 -21.70 -16.04
C LYS A 30 -14.64 -20.55 -15.56
N GLY A 31 -14.13 -19.73 -14.66
CA GLY A 31 -14.89 -18.64 -14.04
C GLY A 31 -15.69 -19.09 -12.80
N ILE A 32 -16.14 -18.07 -12.05
CA ILE A 32 -16.85 -18.24 -10.77
C ILE A 32 -18.15 -19.01 -10.92
N GLU A 33 -18.89 -18.74 -12.00
CA GLU A 33 -20.20 -19.38 -12.26
C GLU A 33 -20.14 -20.91 -12.33
N TYR A 34 -19.01 -21.47 -12.74
CA TYR A 34 -18.83 -22.89 -12.96
C TYR A 34 -17.86 -23.53 -11.96
N SER A 35 -17.37 -22.77 -11.00
CA SER A 35 -16.43 -23.29 -9.99
C SER A 35 -17.16 -23.73 -8.74
N PRO A 36 -17.12 -25.02 -8.38
CA PRO A 36 -17.74 -25.52 -7.15
C PRO A 36 -16.97 -25.14 -5.89
N GLN A 37 -15.74 -24.67 -6.03
CA GLN A 37 -14.84 -24.32 -4.94
C GLN A 37 -14.15 -22.98 -5.24
N LEU A 38 -13.89 -22.22 -4.17
CA LEU A 38 -13.19 -20.96 -4.25
C LEU A 38 -12.06 -20.98 -3.22
N THR A 39 -10.85 -20.66 -3.68
CA THR A 39 -9.72 -20.39 -2.79
C THR A 39 -9.92 -19.05 -2.10
N THR A 40 -9.60 -18.98 -0.81
CA THR A 40 -9.74 -17.77 0.01
C THR A 40 -8.38 -17.15 0.31
N SER A 41 -8.24 -15.87 0.00
CA SER A 41 -7.13 -15.01 0.42
C SER A 41 -7.67 -13.66 0.90
N PHE A 42 -6.85 -12.65 0.88
CA PHE A 42 -7.25 -11.27 1.10
C PHE A 42 -6.31 -10.34 0.33
N GLY A 43 -6.70 -9.08 0.19
CA GLY A 43 -5.87 -8.03 -0.37
C GLY A 43 -6.33 -6.66 0.13
N GLY A 44 -5.40 -5.74 0.11
CA GLY A 44 -5.59 -4.34 0.48
C GLY A 44 -4.26 -3.63 0.39
N ALA A 45 -4.20 -2.48 -0.27
CA ALA A 45 -2.94 -1.81 -0.57
C ALA A 45 -2.13 -1.55 0.70
N GLU A 46 -2.76 -1.01 1.71
CA GLU A 46 -2.10 -0.66 2.97
C GLU A 46 -1.62 -1.91 3.74
N SER A 47 -2.41 -2.98 3.75
CA SER A 47 -1.98 -4.24 4.38
C SER A 47 -0.89 -4.95 3.59
N ASN A 48 -0.89 -4.84 2.26
CA ASN A 48 0.17 -5.39 1.41
C ASN A 48 1.51 -4.69 1.70
N VAL A 49 1.51 -3.35 1.77
CA VAL A 49 2.70 -2.57 2.17
C VAL A 49 3.17 -2.96 3.58
N ALA A 50 2.23 -3.10 4.53
CA ALA A 50 2.57 -3.50 5.90
C ALA A 50 3.25 -4.87 5.95
N ILE A 51 2.74 -5.86 5.21
CA ILE A 51 3.30 -7.21 5.13
C ILE A 51 4.69 -7.16 4.49
N GLY A 52 4.85 -6.45 3.38
CA GLY A 52 6.15 -6.30 2.73
C GLY A 52 7.22 -5.74 3.67
N LEU A 53 6.89 -4.68 4.41
CA LEU A 53 7.79 -4.10 5.40
C LEU A 53 8.08 -5.05 6.58
N ALA A 54 7.08 -5.77 7.07
CA ALA A 54 7.27 -6.74 8.16
C ALA A 54 8.19 -7.89 7.73
N ARG A 55 8.03 -8.45 6.52
CA ARG A 55 8.91 -9.46 5.94
C ARG A 55 10.35 -8.96 5.74
N LEU A 56 10.52 -7.65 5.55
CA LEU A 56 11.83 -7.00 5.51
C LEU A 56 12.40 -6.67 6.91
N GLY A 57 11.76 -7.12 7.99
CA GLY A 57 12.25 -7.01 9.35
C GLY A 57 11.95 -5.67 10.05
N HIS A 58 11.07 -4.84 9.51
CA HIS A 58 10.63 -3.60 10.16
C HIS A 58 9.44 -3.86 11.09
N ARG A 59 9.31 -3.02 12.14
CA ARG A 59 8.13 -3.02 13.00
C ARG A 59 7.03 -2.22 12.32
N VAL A 60 5.94 -2.87 11.98
CA VAL A 60 4.85 -2.25 11.22
C VAL A 60 3.54 -2.44 11.93
N GLY A 61 2.74 -1.38 11.96
CA GLY A 61 1.37 -1.43 12.42
C GLY A 61 0.39 -1.18 11.29
N TRP A 62 -0.60 -2.03 11.22
CA TRP A 62 -1.77 -1.82 10.38
C TRP A 62 -3.02 -1.75 11.24
N PHE A 63 -3.87 -0.77 10.97
CA PHE A 63 -5.20 -0.70 11.56
C PHE A 63 -6.25 -0.35 10.52
N GLY A 64 -7.48 -0.70 10.83
CA GLY A 64 -8.64 -0.47 9.98
C GLY A 64 -9.85 -1.10 10.64
N ARG A 65 -10.97 -1.07 9.93
CA ARG A 65 -12.23 -1.66 10.39
C ARG A 65 -12.56 -2.87 9.51
N LEU A 66 -12.73 -4.00 10.13
CA LEU A 66 -13.20 -5.25 9.51
C LEU A 66 -14.55 -5.62 10.11
N GLY A 67 -15.39 -6.31 9.39
CA GLY A 67 -16.63 -6.84 9.97
C GLY A 67 -16.35 -7.86 11.06
N LYS A 68 -17.22 -7.93 12.08
CA LYS A 68 -17.20 -8.99 13.10
C LYS A 68 -17.75 -10.30 12.52
N ASP A 69 -17.26 -10.71 11.36
CA ASP A 69 -17.66 -11.85 10.57
C ASP A 69 -16.51 -12.84 10.35
N PRO A 70 -16.73 -14.00 9.71
CA PRO A 70 -15.66 -14.96 9.43
C PRO A 70 -14.54 -14.40 8.56
N PHE A 71 -14.84 -13.55 7.58
CA PHE A 71 -13.86 -12.93 6.68
C PHE A 71 -12.99 -11.93 7.43
N GLY A 72 -13.59 -11.06 8.27
CA GLY A 72 -12.81 -10.12 9.07
C GLY A 72 -11.85 -10.81 10.03
N ARG A 73 -12.30 -11.90 10.67
CA ARG A 73 -11.40 -12.70 11.52
C ARG A 73 -10.29 -13.38 10.72
N MET A 74 -10.58 -13.87 9.50
CA MET A 74 -9.59 -14.48 8.62
C MET A 74 -8.53 -13.45 8.22
N VAL A 75 -8.94 -12.28 7.72
CA VAL A 75 -8.03 -11.20 7.30
C VAL A 75 -7.15 -10.78 8.46
N LEU A 76 -7.75 -10.48 9.63
CA LEU A 76 -6.99 -10.06 10.81
C LEU A 76 -5.97 -11.11 11.27
N LYS A 77 -6.35 -12.41 11.23
CA LYS A 77 -5.44 -13.52 11.57
C LYS A 77 -4.27 -13.62 10.59
N LYS A 78 -4.54 -13.48 9.30
CA LYS A 78 -3.51 -13.57 8.25
C LYS A 78 -2.52 -12.39 8.36
N ILE A 79 -2.99 -11.15 8.46
CA ILE A 79 -2.12 -9.96 8.62
C ILE A 79 -1.23 -10.10 9.86
N ARG A 80 -1.82 -10.52 10.99
CA ARG A 80 -1.04 -10.78 12.23
C ARG A 80 -0.02 -11.88 12.04
N GLY A 81 -0.37 -12.93 11.29
CA GLY A 81 0.52 -14.07 11.01
C GLY A 81 1.77 -13.67 10.23
N GLU A 82 1.71 -12.58 9.46
CA GLU A 82 2.83 -11.99 8.73
C GLU A 82 3.71 -11.04 9.59
N GLY A 83 3.47 -11.00 10.90
CA GLY A 83 4.29 -10.19 11.81
C GLY A 83 3.88 -8.72 11.94
N VAL A 84 2.75 -8.32 11.35
CA VAL A 84 2.22 -6.96 11.44
C VAL A 84 1.46 -6.80 12.77
N ASP A 85 1.70 -5.70 13.49
CA ASP A 85 0.91 -5.33 14.65
C ASP A 85 -0.49 -4.85 14.23
N VAL A 86 -1.50 -5.60 14.64
CA VAL A 86 -2.93 -5.32 14.37
C VAL A 86 -3.69 -4.95 15.66
N SER A 87 -2.98 -4.54 16.70
CA SER A 87 -3.58 -4.27 18.02
C SER A 87 -4.59 -3.12 18.00
N ARG A 88 -4.52 -2.27 16.97
CA ARG A 88 -5.44 -1.13 16.78
C ARG A 88 -6.53 -1.40 15.73
N ALA A 89 -6.57 -2.59 15.13
CA ALA A 89 -7.63 -2.98 14.21
C ALA A 89 -8.94 -3.28 14.95
N VAL A 90 -10.07 -2.90 14.36
CA VAL A 90 -11.41 -3.03 14.95
C VAL A 90 -12.23 -4.06 14.22
N LEU A 91 -12.85 -4.99 14.94
CA LEU A 91 -13.90 -5.87 14.44
C LEU A 91 -15.27 -5.23 14.73
N ALA A 92 -15.85 -4.61 13.71
CA ALA A 92 -17.08 -3.84 13.76
C ALA A 92 -18.31 -4.75 13.57
N PRO A 93 -19.27 -4.76 14.50
CA PRO A 93 -20.48 -5.57 14.33
C PRO A 93 -21.52 -4.96 13.39
N GLU A 94 -21.41 -3.65 13.12
CA GLU A 94 -22.42 -2.86 12.40
C GLU A 94 -22.32 -2.95 10.87
N ALA A 95 -21.21 -3.47 10.35
CA ALA A 95 -21.00 -3.57 8.90
C ALA A 95 -20.13 -4.78 8.51
N PRO A 96 -20.28 -5.33 7.30
CA PRO A 96 -19.52 -6.48 6.85
C PRO A 96 -18.08 -6.11 6.49
N THR A 97 -17.21 -7.13 6.46
CA THR A 97 -15.91 -7.06 5.80
C THR A 97 -16.10 -6.88 4.29
N GLY A 98 -15.34 -5.99 3.67
CA GLY A 98 -15.31 -5.88 2.20
C GLY A 98 -14.89 -7.21 1.56
N LEU A 99 -15.48 -7.51 0.40
CA LEU A 99 -15.21 -8.72 -0.36
C LEU A 99 -14.86 -8.39 -1.80
N MET A 100 -13.91 -9.08 -2.37
CA MET A 100 -13.63 -9.09 -3.81
C MET A 100 -13.60 -10.51 -4.35
N LEU A 101 -14.15 -10.66 -5.53
CA LEU A 101 -14.07 -11.86 -6.35
C LEU A 101 -13.14 -11.58 -7.52
N ARG A 102 -12.19 -12.46 -7.74
CA ARG A 102 -11.24 -12.36 -8.85
C ARG A 102 -11.26 -13.64 -9.65
N GLU A 103 -11.41 -13.51 -10.97
CA GLU A 103 -11.35 -14.62 -11.90
C GLU A 103 -10.47 -14.30 -13.10
N ALA A 104 -9.92 -15.33 -13.72
CA ALA A 104 -9.24 -15.23 -15.00
C ALA A 104 -9.85 -16.22 -15.98
N VAL A 105 -10.59 -15.71 -16.96
CA VAL A 105 -11.26 -16.54 -17.98
C VAL A 105 -10.66 -16.19 -19.33
N SER A 106 -10.17 -17.21 -20.04
CA SER A 106 -9.54 -17.04 -21.36
C SER A 106 -8.41 -15.99 -21.38
N GLY A 107 -7.62 -15.92 -20.31
CA GLY A 107 -6.50 -14.98 -20.16
C GLY A 107 -6.90 -13.54 -19.77
N LYS A 108 -8.19 -13.28 -19.58
CA LYS A 108 -8.68 -11.98 -19.13
C LYS A 108 -9.02 -12.03 -17.66
N ALA A 109 -8.30 -11.23 -16.85
CA ALA A 109 -8.59 -11.05 -15.44
C ALA A 109 -9.77 -10.09 -15.24
N SER A 110 -10.67 -10.42 -14.32
CA SER A 110 -11.79 -9.57 -13.89
C SER A 110 -11.85 -9.57 -12.37
N VAL A 111 -12.14 -8.39 -11.79
CA VAL A 111 -12.33 -8.23 -10.35
C VAL A 111 -13.67 -7.56 -10.09
N TYR A 112 -14.47 -8.20 -9.24
CA TYR A 112 -15.77 -7.74 -8.78
C TYR A 112 -15.68 -7.37 -7.30
N TYR A 113 -16.12 -6.15 -6.96
CA TYR A 113 -16.02 -5.62 -5.61
C TYR A 113 -17.38 -5.57 -4.91
N TYR A 114 -17.46 -6.12 -3.73
CA TYR A 114 -18.58 -6.05 -2.79
C TYR A 114 -18.11 -5.34 -1.53
N ARG A 115 -17.82 -4.03 -1.66
CA ARG A 115 -17.22 -3.20 -0.61
C ARG A 115 -18.04 -1.97 -0.22
N LYS A 116 -19.16 -1.74 -0.92
CA LYS A 116 -20.07 -0.64 -0.57
C LYS A 116 -20.62 -0.87 0.83
N ASN A 117 -20.54 0.14 1.70
CA ASN A 117 -20.93 0.06 3.11
C ASN A 117 -20.15 -1.03 3.90
N SER A 118 -18.92 -1.33 3.51
CA SER A 118 -18.04 -2.17 4.31
C SER A 118 -17.69 -1.51 5.64
N ALA A 119 -17.22 -2.28 6.60
CA ALA A 119 -16.82 -1.76 7.90
C ALA A 119 -15.78 -0.64 7.79
N MET A 120 -14.82 -0.76 6.85
CA MET A 120 -13.81 0.28 6.63
C MET A 120 -14.41 1.57 6.08
N SER A 121 -15.42 1.49 5.21
CA SER A 121 -16.07 2.69 4.64
C SER A 121 -16.79 3.56 5.68
N LEU A 122 -16.98 3.06 6.90
CA LEU A 122 -17.56 3.78 8.03
C LEU A 122 -16.52 4.43 8.96
N MET A 123 -15.23 4.33 8.61
CA MET A 123 -14.16 4.96 9.38
C MET A 123 -14.31 6.47 9.36
N LYS A 124 -14.01 7.10 10.49
CA LYS A 124 -14.07 8.55 10.69
C LYS A 124 -12.88 9.04 11.52
N PRO A 125 -12.58 10.35 11.54
CA PRO A 125 -11.45 10.90 12.28
C PRO A 125 -11.36 10.46 13.74
N GLY A 126 -12.49 10.30 14.43
CA GLY A 126 -12.52 9.84 15.83
C GLY A 126 -12.12 8.36 16.04
N ASP A 127 -11.97 7.60 14.98
CA ASP A 127 -11.53 6.19 15.05
C ASP A 127 -10.00 6.06 14.88
N LEU A 128 -9.29 7.18 14.64
CA LEU A 128 -7.85 7.18 14.47
C LEU A 128 -7.11 6.85 15.77
N ALA A 129 -6.12 6.00 15.69
CA ALA A 129 -5.17 5.72 16.75
C ALA A 129 -4.07 6.81 16.79
N GLU A 130 -4.41 8.03 17.24
CA GLU A 130 -3.53 9.20 17.14
C GLU A 130 -2.19 9.00 17.87
N ASP A 131 -2.20 8.38 19.06
CA ASP A 131 -0.99 8.04 19.81
C ASP A 131 -0.07 7.09 19.04
N TYR A 132 -0.68 6.19 18.27
CA TYR A 132 0.02 5.20 17.48
C TYR A 132 0.67 5.81 16.23
N ILE A 133 -0.04 6.74 15.57
CA ILE A 133 0.50 7.54 14.47
C ILE A 133 1.63 8.43 14.98
N ALA A 134 1.42 9.15 16.08
CA ALA A 134 2.39 10.09 16.64
C ALA A 134 3.71 9.44 17.09
N GLY A 135 3.67 8.15 17.44
CA GLY A 135 4.85 7.39 17.86
C GLY A 135 5.62 6.72 16.72
N ALA A 136 5.10 6.74 15.48
CA ALA A 136 5.75 6.14 14.33
C ALA A 136 6.83 7.05 13.73
N LYS A 137 7.69 6.49 12.86
CA LYS A 137 8.62 7.27 12.03
C LYS A 137 7.96 7.72 10.73
N ILE A 138 7.12 6.85 10.16
CA ILE A 138 6.44 7.09 8.88
C ILE A 138 4.97 6.68 9.01
N LEU A 139 4.07 7.54 8.51
CA LEU A 139 2.69 7.23 8.20
C LEU A 139 2.59 6.96 6.70
N HIS A 140 2.10 5.77 6.32
CA HIS A 140 1.76 5.46 4.93
C HIS A 140 0.25 5.53 4.73
N VAL A 141 -0.19 6.19 3.66
CA VAL A 141 -1.61 6.31 3.28
C VAL A 141 -1.77 6.19 1.77
N THR A 142 -2.96 5.76 1.34
CA THR A 142 -3.31 5.68 -0.08
C THR A 142 -4.57 6.47 -0.42
N GLY A 143 -4.71 6.82 -1.68
CA GLY A 143 -5.93 7.44 -2.20
C GLY A 143 -7.14 6.49 -2.20
N ILE A 144 -6.94 5.17 -2.14
CA ILE A 144 -8.04 4.21 -2.03
C ILE A 144 -8.86 4.48 -0.78
N THR A 145 -8.20 4.69 0.37
CA THR A 145 -8.91 4.95 1.63
C THR A 145 -9.72 6.23 1.56
N CYS A 146 -9.22 7.29 0.90
CA CYS A 146 -10.00 8.51 0.65
C CYS A 146 -11.26 8.25 -0.20
N ALA A 147 -11.16 7.36 -1.18
CA ALA A 147 -12.22 7.06 -2.13
C ALA A 147 -13.37 6.21 -1.57
N LEU A 148 -13.23 5.65 -0.36
CA LEU A 148 -14.24 4.77 0.24
C LEU A 148 -15.48 5.53 0.71
N SER A 149 -15.29 6.72 1.27
CA SER A 149 -16.36 7.61 1.75
C SER A 149 -15.79 8.96 2.15
N GLU A 150 -16.67 9.98 2.28
CA GLU A 150 -16.28 11.30 2.78
C GLU A 150 -15.63 11.22 4.18
N SER A 151 -16.19 10.40 5.08
CA SER A 151 -15.62 10.24 6.43
C SER A 151 -14.24 9.58 6.42
N CYS A 152 -13.97 8.67 5.47
CA CYS A 152 -12.63 8.09 5.28
C CYS A 152 -11.64 9.14 4.74
N LYS A 153 -12.07 9.99 3.81
CA LYS A 153 -11.27 11.12 3.30
C LYS A 153 -10.88 12.06 4.45
N GLU A 154 -11.87 12.46 5.27
CA GLU A 154 -11.62 13.27 6.47
C GLU A 154 -10.66 12.58 7.45
N ALA A 155 -10.76 11.26 7.63
CA ALA A 155 -9.87 10.49 8.48
C ALA A 155 -8.43 10.50 7.94
N VAL A 156 -8.21 10.32 6.64
CA VAL A 156 -6.87 10.40 6.03
C VAL A 156 -6.27 11.80 6.22
N MET A 157 -7.04 12.86 5.94
CA MET A 157 -6.60 14.23 6.15
C MET A 157 -6.26 14.53 7.62
N ALA A 158 -7.04 13.99 8.56
CA ALA A 158 -6.77 14.11 10.00
C ALA A 158 -5.49 13.35 10.41
N ALA A 159 -5.28 12.15 9.88
CA ALA A 159 -4.08 11.35 10.13
C ALA A 159 -2.81 12.06 9.62
N VAL A 160 -2.85 12.63 8.42
CA VAL A 160 -1.74 13.42 7.86
C VAL A 160 -1.44 14.64 8.74
N ARG A 161 -2.47 15.38 9.17
CA ARG A 161 -2.28 16.50 10.11
C ARG A 161 -1.67 16.05 11.45
N THR A 162 -2.10 14.90 11.97
CA THR A 162 -1.53 14.33 13.21
C THR A 162 -0.07 13.97 13.01
N ALA A 163 0.29 13.27 11.93
CA ALA A 163 1.66 12.94 11.60
C ALA A 163 2.55 14.19 11.52
N LYS A 164 2.13 15.20 10.78
CA LYS A 164 2.87 16.47 10.63
C LYS A 164 3.08 17.19 11.97
N ARG A 165 2.06 17.26 12.83
CA ARG A 165 2.18 17.88 14.16
C ARG A 165 3.23 17.20 15.04
N HIS A 166 3.46 15.92 14.85
CA HIS A 166 4.41 15.12 15.64
C HIS A 166 5.74 14.84 14.92
N GLY A 167 5.97 15.46 13.75
CA GLY A 167 7.21 15.27 12.99
C GLY A 167 7.35 13.89 12.35
N VAL A 168 6.25 13.16 12.23
CA VAL A 168 6.18 11.86 11.54
C VAL A 168 6.14 12.10 10.04
N LYS A 169 7.01 11.43 9.28
CA LYS A 169 7.03 11.54 7.82
C LYS A 169 5.79 10.90 7.21
N VAL A 170 5.28 11.46 6.14
CA VAL A 170 4.11 10.94 5.44
C VAL A 170 4.49 10.45 4.06
N CYS A 171 4.16 9.18 3.76
CA CYS A 171 4.27 8.59 2.42
C CYS A 171 2.87 8.38 1.85
N PHE A 172 2.65 8.84 0.64
CA PHE A 172 1.37 8.80 -0.04
C PHE A 172 1.49 8.16 -1.42
N ASP A 173 0.68 7.11 -1.64
CA ASP A 173 0.42 6.52 -2.97
C ASP A 173 -1.00 6.91 -3.42
N PRO A 174 -1.19 7.67 -4.51
CA PRO A 174 -2.53 8.04 -5.00
C PRO A 174 -3.40 6.84 -5.31
N ASN A 175 -2.84 5.78 -5.84
CA ASN A 175 -3.50 4.51 -6.09
C ASN A 175 -4.93 4.69 -6.63
N LEU A 176 -5.03 5.48 -7.72
CA LEU A 176 -6.30 5.98 -8.29
C LEU A 176 -7.20 4.83 -8.71
N ARG A 177 -8.45 4.84 -8.24
CA ARG A 177 -9.48 3.84 -8.54
C ARG A 177 -10.78 4.51 -8.99
N LEU A 178 -10.92 4.80 -10.29
CA LEU A 178 -12.10 5.46 -10.87
C LEU A 178 -13.41 4.66 -10.68
N LYS A 179 -13.36 3.39 -10.25
CA LYS A 179 -14.54 2.63 -9.85
C LYS A 179 -15.11 3.08 -8.50
N LEU A 180 -14.36 3.85 -7.70
CA LEU A 180 -14.79 4.29 -6.36
C LEU A 180 -15.32 5.72 -6.37
N TRP A 181 -14.74 6.60 -7.17
CA TRP A 181 -15.11 8.03 -7.24
C TRP A 181 -14.89 8.63 -8.62
N GLY A 182 -15.44 9.83 -8.84
CA GLY A 182 -15.26 10.57 -10.08
C GLY A 182 -13.88 11.23 -10.16
N ILE A 183 -13.38 11.41 -11.39
CA ILE A 183 -12.05 11.98 -11.62
C ILE A 183 -11.90 13.41 -11.04
N GLY A 184 -12.96 14.23 -11.04
CA GLY A 184 -12.92 15.60 -10.49
C GLY A 184 -12.65 15.60 -8.97
N GLU A 185 -13.40 14.78 -8.22
CA GLU A 185 -13.19 14.62 -6.76
C GLU A 185 -11.84 13.97 -6.44
N ALA A 186 -11.46 12.94 -7.22
CA ALA A 186 -10.15 12.31 -7.09
C ALA A 186 -9.02 13.32 -7.27
N ARG A 187 -9.08 14.12 -8.33
CA ARG A 187 -8.09 15.18 -8.65
C ARG A 187 -7.91 16.15 -7.49
N GLU A 188 -9.02 16.76 -7.06
CA GLU A 188 -8.99 17.74 -5.96
C GLU A 188 -8.35 17.14 -4.70
N THR A 189 -8.79 15.95 -4.30
CA THR A 189 -8.33 15.29 -3.07
C THR A 189 -6.88 14.83 -3.15
N LEU A 190 -6.51 14.13 -4.24
CA LEU A 190 -5.19 13.51 -4.35
C LEU A 190 -4.09 14.54 -4.56
N LEU A 191 -4.35 15.60 -5.35
CA LEU A 191 -3.37 16.66 -5.54
C LEU A 191 -3.21 17.52 -4.28
N ALA A 192 -4.29 17.79 -3.54
CA ALA A 192 -4.17 18.46 -2.24
C ALA A 192 -3.36 17.65 -1.22
N LEU A 193 -3.51 16.32 -1.20
CA LEU A 193 -2.68 15.44 -0.36
C LEU A 193 -1.22 15.46 -0.80
N ALA A 194 -0.93 15.46 -2.10
CA ALA A 194 0.43 15.49 -2.62
C ALA A 194 1.24 16.72 -2.16
N GLU A 195 0.57 17.84 -1.90
CA GLU A 195 1.21 19.06 -1.36
C GLU A 195 1.57 18.96 0.13
N GLU A 196 0.95 18.01 0.85
CA GLU A 196 1.04 17.90 2.30
C GLU A 196 2.00 16.80 2.79
N VAL A 197 2.55 15.98 1.89
CA VAL A 197 3.31 14.77 2.24
C VAL A 197 4.82 14.94 2.04
N ASP A 198 5.61 14.03 2.61
CA ASP A 198 7.07 14.02 2.46
C ASP A 198 7.52 13.15 1.27
N TYR A 199 6.80 12.04 1.02
CA TYR A 199 7.06 11.11 -0.08
C TYR A 199 5.78 10.91 -0.89
N PHE A 200 5.86 11.13 -2.19
CA PHE A 200 4.74 10.98 -3.12
C PHE A 200 5.10 9.96 -4.20
N LEU A 201 4.33 8.87 -4.30
CA LEU A 201 4.64 7.70 -5.13
C LEU A 201 3.58 7.44 -6.21
N PRO A 202 3.33 8.37 -7.15
CA PRO A 202 2.30 8.22 -8.17
C PRO A 202 2.73 7.32 -9.33
N GLY A 203 1.74 6.79 -10.06
CA GLY A 203 1.89 6.25 -11.40
C GLY A 203 1.81 7.35 -12.47
N LEU A 204 2.49 7.18 -13.59
CA LEU A 204 2.44 8.13 -14.70
C LEU A 204 1.03 8.21 -15.31
N ASP A 205 0.38 7.08 -15.51
CA ASP A 205 -1.00 6.98 -15.98
C ASP A 205 -2.01 7.67 -15.05
N GLU A 206 -1.79 7.60 -13.75
CA GLU A 206 -2.58 8.32 -12.77
C GLU A 206 -2.43 9.84 -12.91
N LEU A 207 -1.19 10.31 -13.04
CA LEU A 207 -0.92 11.74 -13.19
C LEU A 207 -1.39 12.32 -14.53
N GLN A 208 -1.35 11.52 -15.60
CA GLN A 208 -1.94 11.93 -16.88
C GLN A 208 -3.43 12.24 -16.72
N LEU A 209 -4.17 11.42 -15.98
CA LEU A 209 -5.58 11.63 -15.66
C LEU A 209 -5.79 12.80 -14.67
N LEU A 210 -4.95 12.89 -13.63
CA LEU A 210 -5.07 13.93 -12.60
C LEU A 210 -4.69 15.31 -13.12
N TYR A 211 -3.70 15.43 -14.01
CA TYR A 211 -3.26 16.70 -14.59
C TYR A 211 -3.88 16.99 -15.95
N GLU A 212 -4.67 16.07 -16.52
CA GLU A 212 -5.32 16.20 -17.85
C GLU A 212 -4.31 16.48 -18.97
N THR A 213 -3.15 15.85 -18.91
CA THR A 213 -2.09 16.00 -19.90
C THR A 213 -1.33 14.69 -20.08
N GLU A 214 -0.94 14.38 -21.29
CA GLU A 214 -0.04 13.27 -21.62
C GLU A 214 1.43 13.73 -21.74
N ASP A 215 1.66 15.04 -21.67
CA ASP A 215 2.99 15.64 -21.80
C ASP A 215 3.80 15.37 -20.51
N PHE A 216 4.83 14.54 -20.68
CA PHE A 216 5.71 14.13 -19.59
C PHE A 216 6.46 15.33 -18.95
N ASP A 217 6.94 16.26 -19.78
CA ASP A 217 7.70 17.42 -19.27
C ASP A 217 6.79 18.37 -18.49
N GLU A 218 5.54 18.50 -18.91
CA GLU A 218 4.53 19.27 -18.16
C GLU A 218 4.25 18.61 -16.79
N ILE A 219 4.08 17.29 -16.76
CA ILE A 219 3.87 16.53 -15.51
C ILE A 219 5.06 16.72 -14.58
N VAL A 220 6.28 16.48 -15.07
CA VAL A 220 7.52 16.67 -14.30
C VAL A 220 7.66 18.11 -13.79
N GLY A 221 7.32 19.08 -14.62
CA GLY A 221 7.33 20.50 -14.24
C GLY A 221 6.36 20.84 -13.11
N LYS A 222 5.21 20.13 -13.01
CA LYS A 222 4.27 20.26 -11.89
C LYS A 222 4.80 19.57 -10.64
N LEU A 223 5.34 18.34 -10.77
CA LEU A 223 5.91 17.58 -9.67
C LEU A 223 7.12 18.27 -9.03
N SER A 224 7.96 18.91 -9.83
CA SER A 224 9.15 19.65 -9.35
C SER A 224 8.83 20.86 -8.46
N LYS A 225 7.56 21.27 -8.40
CA LYS A 225 7.07 22.34 -7.51
C LYS A 225 6.63 21.80 -6.15
N LEU A 226 6.40 20.50 -6.02
CA LEU A 226 6.05 19.88 -4.76
C LEU A 226 7.27 19.88 -3.82
N ARG A 227 7.02 19.95 -2.53
CA ARG A 227 8.06 19.79 -1.50
C ARG A 227 8.40 18.31 -1.25
N ALA A 228 7.50 17.43 -1.67
CA ALA A 228 7.67 16.00 -1.52
C ALA A 228 8.79 15.47 -2.41
N VAL A 229 9.56 14.53 -1.90
CA VAL A 229 10.34 13.63 -2.76
C VAL A 229 9.35 12.80 -3.56
N THR A 230 9.32 13.00 -4.88
CA THR A 230 8.38 12.30 -5.74
C THR A 230 9.07 11.15 -6.47
N VAL A 231 8.44 9.98 -6.41
CA VAL A 231 8.89 8.79 -7.16
C VAL A 231 7.80 8.44 -8.16
N LEU A 232 7.99 8.89 -9.40
CA LEU A 232 7.07 8.68 -10.51
C LEU A 232 7.28 7.29 -11.10
N LYS A 233 6.32 6.40 -10.85
CA LYS A 233 6.30 5.01 -11.35
C LYS A 233 5.70 4.98 -12.76
N GLY A 234 6.29 4.22 -13.65
CA GLY A 234 5.75 4.06 -15.01
C GLY A 234 6.32 5.07 -15.99
N GLY A 235 6.95 4.59 -16.94
CA GLY A 235 7.53 5.06 -18.12
C GLY A 235 8.04 3.81 -18.85
N ASP A 236 8.63 3.91 -20.00
CA ASP A 236 9.13 2.78 -20.77
C ASP A 236 10.32 2.07 -20.06
N ASN A 237 10.01 1.35 -18.97
CA ASN A 237 10.94 0.61 -18.11
C ASN A 237 11.81 1.47 -17.17
N GLU A 238 11.35 2.65 -16.78
CA GLU A 238 12.05 3.53 -15.84
C GLU A 238 11.12 4.05 -14.74
N THR A 239 11.72 4.36 -13.61
CA THR A 239 11.12 5.12 -12.52
C THR A 239 11.88 6.42 -12.38
N PHE A 240 11.19 7.52 -12.16
CA PHE A 240 11.83 8.83 -12.04
C PHE A 240 11.78 9.33 -10.61
N LEU A 241 12.95 9.61 -10.04
CA LEU A 241 13.09 10.31 -8.77
C LEU A 241 13.15 11.81 -9.04
N ILE A 242 12.22 12.56 -8.47
CA ILE A 242 12.12 14.02 -8.58
C ILE A 242 12.30 14.60 -7.18
N GLU A 243 13.40 15.32 -6.97
CA GLU A 243 13.79 15.88 -5.69
C GLU A 243 14.52 17.21 -5.92
N ASP A 244 14.14 18.26 -5.18
CA ASP A 244 14.72 19.60 -5.28
C ASP A 244 14.81 20.15 -6.73
N GLY A 245 13.79 19.84 -7.54
CA GLY A 245 13.73 20.23 -8.95
C GLY A 245 14.67 19.43 -9.88
N ARG A 246 15.35 18.40 -9.36
CA ARG A 246 16.20 17.50 -10.16
C ARG A 246 15.43 16.23 -10.48
N VAL A 247 15.64 15.72 -11.67
CA VAL A 247 15.06 14.46 -12.16
C VAL A 247 16.17 13.45 -12.37
N SER A 248 16.07 12.29 -11.76
CA SER A 248 16.96 11.16 -11.93
C SER A 248 16.16 9.95 -12.42
N SER A 249 16.61 9.30 -13.47
CA SER A 249 16.02 8.07 -13.97
C SER A 249 16.66 6.87 -13.27
N VAL A 250 15.82 5.91 -12.86
CA VAL A 250 16.23 4.64 -12.27
C VAL A 250 15.68 3.52 -13.15
N PRO A 251 16.53 2.68 -13.75
CA PRO A 251 16.09 1.57 -14.56
C PRO A 251 15.19 0.61 -13.77
N PHE A 252 14.15 0.11 -14.40
CA PHE A 252 13.26 -0.86 -13.81
C PHE A 252 13.95 -2.22 -13.68
N VAL A 253 13.88 -2.85 -12.52
CA VAL A 253 14.34 -4.24 -12.37
C VAL A 253 13.33 -5.16 -13.07
N LYS A 254 13.73 -5.78 -14.18
CA LYS A 254 12.86 -6.68 -14.95
C LYS A 254 12.63 -7.98 -14.17
N ALA A 255 11.36 -8.36 -14.02
CA ALA A 255 11.01 -9.69 -13.54
C ALA A 255 11.44 -10.77 -14.56
N GLU A 256 11.97 -11.88 -14.08
CA GLU A 256 12.29 -13.03 -14.95
C GLU A 256 11.01 -13.59 -15.61
N ARG A 257 9.93 -13.58 -14.86
CA ARG A 257 8.60 -14.01 -15.30
C ARG A 257 7.52 -13.18 -14.64
N VAL A 258 6.59 -12.65 -15.40
CA VAL A 258 5.39 -11.99 -14.87
C VAL A 258 4.26 -13.01 -14.78
N VAL A 259 3.80 -13.29 -13.58
CA VAL A 259 2.67 -14.19 -13.27
C VAL A 259 1.42 -13.37 -12.94
N ASP A 260 1.57 -12.37 -12.09
CA ASP A 260 0.49 -11.49 -11.64
C ASP A 260 1.04 -10.09 -11.36
N THR A 261 0.39 -9.06 -11.87
CA THR A 261 0.83 -7.67 -11.66
C THR A 261 0.17 -6.98 -10.47
N VAL A 262 -0.80 -7.63 -9.84
CA VAL A 262 -1.49 -7.08 -8.67
C VAL A 262 -0.51 -6.96 -7.50
N GLY A 263 -0.59 -5.85 -6.77
CA GLY A 263 0.28 -5.58 -5.64
C GLY A 263 1.69 -5.06 -6.00
N ALA A 264 2.06 -4.98 -7.30
CA ALA A 264 3.39 -4.49 -7.70
C ALA A 264 3.71 -3.10 -7.14
N GLY A 265 2.74 -2.19 -7.17
CA GLY A 265 2.86 -0.86 -6.56
C GLY A 265 3.05 -0.91 -5.04
N ASP A 266 2.32 -1.82 -4.37
CA ASP A 266 2.42 -2.00 -2.93
C ASP A 266 3.80 -2.57 -2.55
N GLY A 267 4.30 -3.55 -3.32
CA GLY A 267 5.66 -4.09 -3.18
C GLY A 267 6.72 -3.01 -3.38
N PHE A 268 6.55 -2.17 -4.40
CA PHE A 268 7.41 -1.01 -4.64
C PHE A 268 7.41 -0.06 -3.43
N CYS A 269 6.24 0.31 -2.92
CA CYS A 269 6.11 1.18 -1.74
C CYS A 269 6.81 0.57 -0.51
N ALA A 270 6.65 -0.74 -0.27
CA ALA A 270 7.31 -1.44 0.82
C ALA A 270 8.84 -1.41 0.69
N GLY A 271 9.37 -1.64 -0.51
CA GLY A 271 10.81 -1.57 -0.78
C GLY A 271 11.37 -0.17 -0.60
N PHE A 272 10.72 0.84 -1.17
CA PHE A 272 11.09 2.24 -1.01
C PHE A 272 11.15 2.64 0.47
N LEU A 273 10.06 2.40 1.21
CA LEU A 273 10.01 2.73 2.64
C LEU A 273 11.04 1.96 3.46
N SER A 274 11.32 0.70 3.10
CA SER A 274 12.40 -0.07 3.73
C SER A 274 13.76 0.57 3.49
N GLY A 275 14.04 1.06 2.28
CA GLY A 275 15.26 1.81 1.97
C GLY A 275 15.39 3.07 2.83
N ILE A 276 14.32 3.86 2.93
CA ILE A 276 14.29 5.06 3.78
C ILE A 276 14.57 4.72 5.26
N LEU A 277 13.93 3.69 5.79
CA LEU A 277 14.13 3.26 7.19
C LEU A 277 15.56 2.75 7.47
N GLN A 278 16.24 2.23 6.46
CA GLN A 278 17.64 1.82 6.53
C GLN A 278 18.63 2.99 6.39
N GLY A 279 18.15 4.22 6.16
CA GLY A 279 18.99 5.40 5.95
C GLY A 279 19.71 5.41 4.59
N LYS A 280 19.21 4.68 3.61
CA LYS A 280 19.69 4.72 2.21
C LYS A 280 19.36 6.07 1.57
N SER A 281 20.11 6.44 0.54
CA SER A 281 19.71 7.55 -0.33
C SER A 281 18.36 7.28 -0.99
N HIS A 282 17.64 8.33 -1.43
CA HIS A 282 16.36 8.17 -2.11
C HIS A 282 16.51 7.33 -3.39
N LEU A 283 17.64 7.47 -4.09
CA LEU A 283 17.95 6.67 -5.29
C LEU A 283 18.02 5.17 -4.96
N GLU A 284 18.81 4.79 -3.95
CA GLU A 284 18.91 3.39 -3.49
C GLU A 284 17.58 2.86 -2.94
N ALA A 285 16.75 3.73 -2.36
CA ALA A 285 15.41 3.36 -1.91
C ALA A 285 14.48 3.07 -3.09
N VAL A 286 14.58 3.84 -4.20
CA VAL A 286 13.84 3.58 -5.45
C VAL A 286 14.29 2.27 -6.08
N GLU A 287 15.60 1.98 -6.12
CA GLU A 287 16.13 0.71 -6.62
C GLU A 287 15.58 -0.49 -5.82
N LEU A 288 15.54 -0.38 -4.49
CA LEU A 288 14.97 -1.42 -3.65
C LEU A 288 13.46 -1.56 -3.86
N GLY A 289 12.74 -0.46 -4.07
CA GLY A 289 11.32 -0.47 -4.44
C GLY A 289 11.09 -1.21 -5.77
N SER A 290 11.87 -0.88 -6.80
CA SER A 290 11.83 -1.53 -8.11
C SER A 290 12.10 -3.05 -8.00
N LEU A 291 13.07 -3.44 -7.20
CA LEU A 291 13.39 -4.85 -6.96
C LEU A 291 12.21 -5.59 -6.31
N LEU A 292 11.60 -5.04 -5.26
CA LEU A 292 10.47 -5.69 -4.58
C LEU A 292 9.25 -5.81 -5.48
N GLY A 293 8.93 -4.76 -6.24
CA GLY A 293 7.86 -4.82 -7.24
C GLY A 293 8.10 -5.91 -8.27
N SER A 294 9.34 -6.04 -8.74
CA SER A 294 9.74 -7.09 -9.69
C SER A 294 9.64 -8.51 -9.11
N LEU A 295 10.03 -8.71 -7.86
CA LEU A 295 9.94 -10.02 -7.22
C LEU A 295 8.49 -10.42 -6.97
N LEU A 296 7.66 -9.49 -6.51
CA LEU A 296 6.26 -9.76 -6.23
C LEU A 296 5.50 -10.28 -7.46
N VAL A 297 5.67 -9.68 -8.62
CA VAL A 297 4.91 -10.05 -9.83
C VAL A 297 5.24 -11.45 -10.36
N GLN A 298 6.21 -12.14 -9.78
CA GLN A 298 6.61 -13.50 -10.17
C GLN A 298 5.79 -14.60 -9.48
N ALA A 299 4.95 -14.24 -8.52
CA ALA A 299 4.04 -15.15 -7.83
C ALA A 299 2.57 -14.73 -8.03
N PRO A 300 1.60 -15.66 -7.93
CA PRO A 300 0.20 -15.31 -7.95
C PRO A 300 -0.24 -14.70 -6.62
N GLY A 301 -1.20 -13.79 -6.65
CA GLY A 301 -1.81 -13.17 -5.45
C GLY A 301 -1.43 -11.71 -5.28
N ASP A 302 -1.96 -11.10 -4.22
CA ASP A 302 -1.81 -9.66 -3.97
C ASP A 302 -0.55 -9.34 -3.12
N TRP A 303 -0.19 -10.22 -2.20
CA TRP A 303 0.90 -10.07 -1.23
C TRP A 303 1.75 -11.34 -1.04
N GLU A 304 1.28 -12.46 -1.55
CA GLU A 304 1.91 -13.77 -1.37
C GLU A 304 3.35 -13.77 -1.91
N GLY A 305 3.59 -13.08 -3.01
CA GLY A 305 4.91 -12.96 -3.65
C GLY A 305 5.85 -11.92 -3.04
N LEU A 306 5.45 -11.23 -1.96
CA LEU A 306 6.35 -10.29 -1.28
C LEU A 306 7.55 -11.03 -0.68
N PRO A 307 8.80 -10.62 -1.00
CA PRO A 307 9.98 -11.33 -0.53
C PRO A 307 10.28 -11.07 0.95
N THR A 308 10.97 -12.01 1.57
CA THR A 308 11.61 -11.84 2.88
C THR A 308 12.92 -11.07 2.74
N ARG A 309 13.48 -10.60 3.88
CA ARG A 309 14.80 -9.97 3.91
C ARG A 309 15.89 -10.88 3.32
N GLU A 310 15.86 -12.15 3.67
CA GLU A 310 16.86 -13.13 3.23
C GLU A 310 16.81 -13.33 1.71
N GLU A 311 15.62 -13.38 1.12
CA GLU A 311 15.44 -13.48 -0.33
C GLU A 311 15.95 -12.23 -1.06
N VAL A 312 15.66 -11.03 -0.54
CA VAL A 312 16.19 -9.78 -1.09
C VAL A 312 17.71 -9.74 -1.01
N ASP A 313 18.28 -10.08 0.15
CA ASP A 313 19.74 -10.08 0.35
C ASP A 313 20.41 -11.10 -0.58
N ALA A 314 19.81 -12.27 -0.80
CA ALA A 314 20.30 -13.27 -1.74
C ALA A 314 20.35 -12.76 -3.18
N VAL A 315 19.31 -12.05 -3.61
CA VAL A 315 19.28 -11.43 -4.96
C VAL A 315 20.34 -10.34 -5.09
N LEU A 316 20.46 -9.45 -4.10
CA LEU A 316 21.45 -8.36 -4.11
C LEU A 316 22.90 -8.88 -4.09
N GLN A 317 23.15 -10.01 -3.46
CA GLN A 317 24.48 -10.65 -3.42
C GLN A 317 24.77 -11.53 -4.64
N GLY A 318 23.82 -11.67 -5.57
CA GLY A 318 23.96 -12.53 -6.73
C GLY A 318 24.02 -14.03 -6.39
N SER A 319 23.63 -14.39 -5.17
CA SER A 319 23.59 -15.79 -4.73
C SER A 319 22.31 -16.44 -5.26
N ARG A 320 22.42 -17.39 -6.19
CA ARG A 320 21.34 -18.34 -6.45
C ARG A 320 21.22 -19.24 -5.23
N HIS A 321 20.08 -19.24 -4.56
CA HIS A 321 19.78 -20.26 -3.56
C HIS A 321 19.82 -21.63 -4.24
N ILE A 322 20.89 -22.37 -4.00
CA ILE A 322 20.92 -23.80 -4.31
C ILE A 322 20.35 -24.49 -3.06
N GLU A 323 19.05 -24.76 -3.05
CA GLU A 323 18.46 -25.70 -2.10
C GLU A 323 19.07 -27.09 -2.37
N ARG A 324 19.70 -27.64 -1.34
CA ARG A 324 20.13 -29.03 -1.33
C ARG A 324 19.11 -29.88 -0.58
#